data_984794775ed6a773c8480860c83f28e4
#
_entry.id   984794775ed6a773c8480860c83f28e4
#
_cell.length_a   1.000
_cell.length_b   1.000
_cell.length_c   1.000
_cell.angle_alpha   90.00
_cell.angle_beta   90.00
_cell.angle_gamma   90.00
#
_symmetry.space_group_name_H-M   'P 1'
#
loop_
_entity.id
_entity.type
_entity.pdbx_description
1 polymer ?
#
loop_
_entity_poly.entity_id
_entity_poly.type
_entity_poly.pdbx_seq_one_letter_code
_entity_poly.pdbx_strand_id
1 'polypeptide(L)'
;NVFCLFLIFAGIILDKMGIRFTGLLSASLMVIGAGIKFYAVSDLFIGSGFEAWLNSWWVALPATAKLACFGFMIFGCGCEMAGTTVSKAIAKWFKGKEMAMAMGLEMSIARLGVFAAMWLSPFVYDKFNNVISAPVAFGAVLLCIGLIFYTVFVFMDRKLDKELTAAGEVTEESSEEEFKFSDLGKIFTSKMFWLVALLCVLYYSAIFPFQRYAPDFLNQTLGIENGAQLFSCFPILAMILTPFLGGFIDNKGKAASMLMIGSIIMIACHLSFAFLLPAFPSKGLAIAIIAILGVSFSLVPAALWPSVPKIIDERILGSAYCVIFWIQNWGLLLVPVIIGKVLDATGGYTMPMIIFSSFGVLALFFGLWLKREDKKKGYGLELPNIKK
;
A
#
# COMPACT_ATOMS: atom_id res chain seq x y z
N ASN A 1 -6.79 -8.20 7.20
CA ASN A 1 -6.77 -8.69 5.79
C ASN A 1 -8.05 -9.43 5.36
N VAL A 2 -8.80 -10.08 6.27
CA VAL A 2 -10.07 -10.75 5.91
C VAL A 2 -11.09 -9.77 5.33
N PHE A 3 -11.07 -8.51 5.79
CA PHE A 3 -11.98 -7.46 5.30
C PHE A 3 -11.60 -6.88 3.94
N CYS A 4 -10.38 -7.16 3.46
CA CYS A 4 -10.00 -6.85 2.08
C CYS A 4 -10.83 -7.63 1.04
N LEU A 5 -11.59 -8.65 1.45
CA LEU A 5 -12.59 -9.29 0.60
C LEU A 5 -13.66 -8.30 0.12
N PHE A 6 -13.97 -7.26 0.90
CA PHE A 6 -14.93 -6.21 0.52
C PHE A 6 -14.36 -5.16 -0.44
N LEU A 7 -13.05 -5.16 -0.73
CA LEU A 7 -12.43 -4.21 -1.66
C LEU A 7 -13.04 -4.24 -3.06
N ILE A 8 -13.48 -5.38 -3.54
CA ILE A 8 -14.16 -5.49 -4.84
C ILE A 8 -15.42 -4.62 -4.86
N PHE A 9 -16.20 -4.64 -3.78
CA PHE A 9 -17.39 -3.79 -3.63
C PHE A 9 -17.00 -2.31 -3.54
N ALA A 10 -15.88 -2.00 -2.87
CA ALA A 10 -15.36 -0.64 -2.80
C ALA A 10 -15.00 -0.07 -4.18
N GLY A 11 -14.42 -0.90 -5.07
CA GLY A 11 -14.14 -0.52 -6.45
C GLY A 11 -15.40 -0.21 -7.26
N ILE A 12 -16.43 -1.02 -7.11
CA ILE A 12 -17.74 -0.80 -7.74
C ILE A 12 -18.36 0.51 -7.24
N ILE A 13 -18.29 0.77 -5.92
CA ILE A 13 -18.76 2.03 -5.33
C ILE A 13 -17.96 3.21 -5.91
N LEU A 14 -16.65 3.07 -6.03
CA LEU A 14 -15.77 4.10 -6.56
C LEU A 14 -16.07 4.44 -8.03
N ASP A 15 -16.29 3.42 -8.85
CA ASP A 15 -16.60 3.65 -10.28
C ASP A 15 -18.03 4.16 -10.49
N LYS A 16 -18.99 3.74 -9.66
CA LYS A 16 -20.39 4.16 -9.77
C LYS A 16 -20.70 5.51 -9.11
N MET A 17 -20.07 5.80 -7.97
CA MET A 17 -20.36 7.00 -7.17
C MET A 17 -19.26 8.07 -7.22
N GLY A 18 -18.15 7.76 -7.91
CA GLY A 18 -17.03 8.66 -8.13
C GLY A 18 -16.12 8.87 -6.91
N ILE A 19 -15.01 9.58 -7.16
CA ILE A 19 -13.94 9.81 -6.18
C ILE A 19 -14.39 10.64 -4.98
N ARG A 20 -15.35 11.57 -5.18
CA ARG A 20 -15.82 12.48 -4.13
C ARG A 20 -16.56 11.74 -3.02
N PHE A 21 -17.57 10.97 -3.41
CA PHE A 21 -18.38 10.20 -2.44
C PHE A 21 -17.53 9.12 -1.75
N THR A 22 -16.82 8.32 -2.56
CA THR A 22 -16.04 7.20 -2.03
C THR A 22 -14.94 7.65 -1.09
N GLY A 23 -14.29 8.78 -1.37
CA GLY A 23 -13.25 9.31 -0.50
C GLY A 23 -13.80 9.89 0.81
N LEU A 24 -14.95 10.60 0.79
CA LEU A 24 -15.61 11.02 2.02
C LEU A 24 -16.06 9.82 2.87
N LEU A 25 -16.62 8.79 2.23
CA LEU A 25 -17.00 7.55 2.90
C LEU A 25 -15.79 6.88 3.54
N SER A 26 -14.68 6.74 2.80
CA SER A 26 -13.46 6.11 3.30
C SER A 26 -12.85 6.87 4.49
N ALA A 27 -12.73 8.19 4.38
CA ALA A 27 -12.23 9.04 5.46
C ALA A 27 -13.13 8.97 6.70
N SER A 28 -14.46 8.95 6.52
CA SER A 28 -15.40 8.78 7.62
C SER A 28 -15.29 7.41 8.31
N LEU A 29 -15.14 6.34 7.55
CA LEU A 29 -14.91 4.99 8.10
C LEU A 29 -13.60 4.94 8.91
N MET A 30 -12.53 5.59 8.43
CA MET A 30 -11.28 5.66 9.20
C MET A 30 -11.43 6.41 10.51
N VAL A 31 -12.13 7.55 10.50
CA VAL A 31 -12.43 8.33 11.74
C VAL A 31 -13.28 7.53 12.71
N ILE A 32 -14.34 6.90 12.23
CA ILE A 32 -15.24 6.06 13.05
C ILE A 32 -14.45 4.89 13.66
N GLY A 33 -13.68 4.17 12.83
CA GLY A 33 -12.89 3.04 13.28
C GLY A 33 -11.83 3.42 14.32
N ALA A 34 -11.16 4.56 14.14
CA ALA A 34 -10.20 5.10 15.10
C ALA A 34 -10.90 5.55 16.40
N GLY A 35 -12.08 6.17 16.30
CA GLY A 35 -12.91 6.55 17.45
C GLY A 35 -13.34 5.33 18.29
N ILE A 36 -13.75 4.24 17.65
CA ILE A 36 -14.09 2.98 18.34
C ILE A 36 -12.84 2.41 19.03
N LYS A 37 -11.66 2.44 18.39
CA LYS A 37 -10.40 2.00 19.02
C LYS A 37 -10.03 2.86 20.22
N PHE A 38 -10.19 4.19 20.11
CA PHE A 38 -9.98 5.09 21.23
C PHE A 38 -10.93 4.79 22.38
N TYR A 39 -12.22 4.61 22.10
CA TYR A 39 -13.21 4.25 23.11
C TYR A 39 -12.86 2.92 23.79
N ALA A 40 -12.43 1.91 23.04
CA ALA A 40 -12.07 0.60 23.57
C ALA A 40 -10.94 0.61 24.62
N VAL A 41 -10.02 1.60 24.53
CA VAL A 41 -8.89 1.74 25.47
C VAL A 41 -9.07 2.92 26.44
N SER A 42 -10.22 3.55 26.46
CA SER A 42 -10.55 4.67 27.35
C SER A 42 -11.18 4.22 28.66
N ASP A 43 -11.02 5.05 29.68
CA ASP A 43 -11.65 4.84 31.00
C ASP A 43 -13.18 4.83 30.94
N LEU A 44 -13.77 5.37 29.85
CA LEU A 44 -15.23 5.32 29.63
C LEU A 44 -15.74 3.91 29.31
N PHE A 45 -14.89 3.08 28.70
CA PHE A 45 -15.25 1.70 28.38
C PHE A 45 -14.84 0.73 29.49
N ILE A 46 -13.64 0.92 30.06
CA ILE A 46 -13.07 0.06 31.10
C ILE A 46 -13.93 0.21 32.37
N GLY A 47 -14.41 -0.89 32.92
CA GLY A 47 -15.32 -0.93 34.06
C GLY A 47 -16.79 -0.70 33.72
N SER A 48 -17.15 -0.51 32.46
CA SER A 48 -18.53 -0.31 32.04
C SER A 48 -19.33 -1.62 31.95
N GLY A 49 -20.65 -1.51 32.05
CA GLY A 49 -21.54 -2.66 31.81
C GLY A 49 -21.43 -3.24 30.40
N PHE A 50 -20.99 -2.43 29.40
CA PHE A 50 -20.77 -2.88 28.05
C PHE A 50 -19.50 -3.74 27.96
N GLU A 51 -18.46 -3.41 28.71
CA GLU A 51 -17.28 -4.27 28.84
C GLU A 51 -17.65 -5.62 29.45
N ALA A 52 -18.41 -5.62 30.54
CA ALA A 52 -18.87 -6.84 31.20
C ALA A 52 -19.70 -7.72 30.25
N TRP A 53 -20.60 -7.11 29.48
CA TRP A 53 -21.37 -7.83 28.46
C TRP A 53 -20.48 -8.43 27.35
N LEU A 54 -19.50 -7.70 26.83
CA LEU A 54 -18.56 -8.21 25.83
C LEU A 54 -17.67 -9.32 26.40
N ASN A 55 -17.34 -9.32 27.68
CA ASN A 55 -16.57 -10.38 28.32
C ASN A 55 -17.38 -11.66 28.54
N SER A 56 -18.72 -11.61 28.53
CA SER A 56 -19.58 -12.79 28.78
C SER A 56 -19.56 -13.80 27.62
N TRP A 57 -19.17 -13.40 26.42
CA TRP A 57 -19.06 -14.28 25.28
C TRP A 57 -17.64 -14.25 24.67
N TRP A 58 -17.17 -15.41 24.19
CA TRP A 58 -15.81 -15.63 23.68
C TRP A 58 -14.73 -15.22 24.68
N VAL A 59 -14.68 -15.90 25.80
CA VAL A 59 -13.85 -15.60 26.98
C VAL A 59 -12.34 -15.56 26.68
N ALA A 60 -11.88 -16.20 25.59
CA ALA A 60 -10.47 -16.23 25.20
C ALA A 60 -9.89 -14.85 24.80
N LEU A 61 -10.73 -13.86 24.50
CA LEU A 61 -10.31 -12.51 24.14
C LEU A 61 -10.92 -11.47 25.10
N PRO A 62 -10.12 -10.53 25.65
CA PRO A 62 -10.63 -9.42 26.46
C PRO A 62 -11.59 -8.55 25.67
N ALA A 63 -12.57 -7.94 26.35
CA ALA A 63 -13.55 -7.04 25.72
C ALA A 63 -12.90 -5.86 25.00
N THR A 64 -11.85 -5.28 25.58
CA THR A 64 -11.03 -4.22 24.98
C THR A 64 -10.45 -4.63 23.63
N ALA A 65 -9.89 -5.84 23.55
CA ALA A 65 -9.35 -6.38 22.31
C ALA A 65 -10.44 -6.63 21.25
N LYS A 66 -11.59 -7.18 21.65
CA LYS A 66 -12.73 -7.39 20.73
C LYS A 66 -13.21 -6.09 20.11
N LEU A 67 -13.41 -5.07 20.93
CA LEU A 67 -13.90 -3.77 20.48
C LEU A 67 -12.84 -3.03 19.66
N ALA A 68 -11.57 -3.09 20.06
CA ALA A 68 -10.45 -2.53 19.29
C ALA A 68 -10.29 -3.22 17.93
N CYS A 69 -10.44 -4.55 17.86
CA CYS A 69 -10.44 -5.30 16.60
C CYS A 69 -11.59 -4.88 15.69
N PHE A 70 -12.80 -4.69 16.24
CA PHE A 70 -13.95 -4.20 15.48
C PHE A 70 -13.69 -2.80 14.91
N GLY A 71 -13.17 -1.87 15.73
CA GLY A 71 -12.77 -0.54 15.26
C GLY A 71 -11.68 -0.60 14.19
N PHE A 72 -10.68 -1.48 14.37
CA PHE A 72 -9.62 -1.67 13.37
C PHE A 72 -10.13 -2.24 12.05
N MET A 73 -11.15 -3.06 12.10
CA MET A 73 -11.85 -3.62 10.95
C MET A 73 -12.48 -2.52 10.09
N ILE A 74 -13.26 -1.64 10.72
CA ILE A 74 -13.90 -0.49 10.05
C ILE A 74 -12.83 0.47 9.50
N PHE A 75 -11.81 0.77 10.30
CA PHE A 75 -10.66 1.58 9.89
C PHE A 75 -9.96 0.99 8.66
N GLY A 76 -9.70 -0.33 8.66
CA GLY A 76 -9.05 -1.02 7.57
C GLY A 76 -9.81 -0.95 6.26
N CYS A 77 -11.14 -1.14 6.30
CA CYS A 77 -12.00 -0.94 5.13
C CYS A 77 -11.86 0.49 4.56
N GLY A 78 -11.91 1.50 5.44
CA GLY A 78 -11.72 2.89 5.03
C GLY A 78 -10.33 3.13 4.42
N CYS A 79 -9.28 2.60 5.05
CA CYS A 79 -7.90 2.78 4.61
C CYS A 79 -7.66 2.23 3.19
N GLU A 80 -8.14 1.02 2.92
CA GLU A 80 -8.00 0.39 1.60
C GLU A 80 -8.82 1.12 0.53
N MET A 81 -10.04 1.57 0.87
CA MET A 81 -10.85 2.41 -0.01
C MET A 81 -10.17 3.75 -0.30
N ALA A 82 -9.50 4.36 0.69
CA ALA A 82 -8.78 5.62 0.51
C ALA A 82 -7.66 5.46 -0.51
N GLY A 83 -6.83 4.42 -0.40
CA GLY A 83 -5.72 4.17 -1.32
C GLY A 83 -6.18 4.06 -2.78
N THR A 84 -7.23 3.27 -3.04
CA THR A 84 -7.78 3.13 -4.40
C THR A 84 -8.40 4.42 -4.92
N THR A 85 -9.10 5.16 -4.05
CA THR A 85 -9.75 6.44 -4.41
C THR A 85 -8.71 7.52 -4.73
N VAL A 86 -7.64 7.63 -3.93
CA VAL A 86 -6.55 8.60 -4.16
C VAL A 86 -5.82 8.27 -5.46
N SER A 87 -5.52 6.99 -5.72
CA SER A 87 -4.89 6.57 -6.98
C SER A 87 -5.74 6.93 -8.20
N LYS A 88 -7.09 6.75 -8.13
CA LYS A 88 -8.02 7.16 -9.20
C LYS A 88 -8.08 8.69 -9.32
N ALA A 89 -8.08 9.41 -8.21
CA ALA A 89 -8.06 10.87 -8.22
C ALA A 89 -6.78 11.42 -8.87
N ILE A 90 -5.62 10.86 -8.54
CA ILE A 90 -4.34 11.24 -9.16
C ILE A 90 -4.38 10.93 -10.67
N ALA A 91 -4.88 9.78 -11.07
CA ALA A 91 -5.01 9.42 -12.48
C ALA A 91 -5.88 10.44 -13.24
N LYS A 92 -6.99 10.92 -12.65
CA LYS A 92 -7.85 11.97 -13.21
C LYS A 92 -7.13 13.31 -13.34
N TRP A 93 -6.51 13.79 -12.25
CA TRP A 93 -5.93 15.13 -12.19
C TRP A 93 -4.62 15.29 -12.95
N PHE A 94 -3.85 14.22 -13.09
CA PHE A 94 -2.52 14.19 -13.70
C PHE A 94 -2.49 13.45 -15.03
N LYS A 95 -3.64 13.25 -15.69
CA LYS A 95 -3.72 12.63 -17.03
C LYS A 95 -2.88 13.40 -18.03
N GLY A 96 -1.89 12.75 -18.61
CA GLY A 96 -0.97 13.36 -19.58
C GLY A 96 0.08 14.32 -19.00
N LYS A 97 0.18 14.39 -17.66
CA LYS A 97 1.15 15.18 -16.90
C LYS A 97 2.05 14.24 -16.05
N GLU A 98 2.58 14.74 -14.94
CA GLU A 98 3.52 14.04 -14.06
C GLU A 98 2.83 13.01 -13.14
N MET A 99 2.07 12.08 -13.72
CA MET A 99 1.26 11.10 -12.97
C MET A 99 2.11 10.16 -12.10
N ALA A 100 3.24 9.66 -12.60
CA ALA A 100 4.08 8.75 -11.84
C ALA A 100 4.79 9.47 -10.66
N MET A 101 5.15 10.75 -10.84
CA MET A 101 5.68 11.57 -9.76
C MET A 101 4.62 11.84 -8.69
N ALA A 102 3.39 12.14 -9.07
CA ALA A 102 2.27 12.37 -8.14
C ALA A 102 1.95 11.10 -7.33
N MET A 103 1.87 9.93 -7.96
CA MET A 103 1.69 8.64 -7.27
C MET A 103 2.91 8.30 -6.40
N GLY A 104 4.11 8.63 -6.84
CA GLY A 104 5.34 8.50 -6.05
C GLY A 104 5.33 9.36 -4.79
N LEU A 105 4.84 10.61 -4.89
CA LEU A 105 4.66 11.52 -3.76
C LEU A 105 3.61 11.01 -2.76
N GLU A 106 2.49 10.51 -3.25
CA GLU A 106 1.46 9.85 -2.43
C GLU A 106 2.08 8.75 -1.57
N MET A 107 2.81 7.83 -2.19
CA MET A 107 3.47 6.74 -1.50
C MET A 107 4.54 7.22 -0.51
N SER A 108 5.24 8.30 -0.82
CA SER A 108 6.25 8.90 0.07
C SER A 108 5.60 9.50 1.31
N ILE A 109 4.51 10.25 1.16
CA ILE A 109 3.76 10.84 2.26
C ILE A 109 3.16 9.74 3.15
N ALA A 110 2.65 8.65 2.55
CA ALA A 110 2.15 7.51 3.30
C ALA A 110 3.26 6.87 4.18
N ARG A 111 4.48 6.73 3.66
CA ARG A 111 5.63 6.22 4.43
C ARG A 111 6.09 7.18 5.51
N LEU A 112 6.06 8.48 5.24
CA LEU A 112 6.31 9.51 6.25
C LEU A 112 5.30 9.40 7.40
N GLY A 113 4.02 9.13 7.08
CA GLY A 113 2.98 8.89 8.07
C GLY A 113 3.28 7.67 8.95
N VAL A 114 3.73 6.56 8.36
CA VAL A 114 4.15 5.35 9.11
C VAL A 114 5.35 5.65 10.02
N PHE A 115 6.36 6.33 9.50
CA PHE A 115 7.52 6.75 10.29
C PHE A 115 7.11 7.66 11.44
N ALA A 116 6.30 8.67 11.17
CA ALA A 116 5.80 9.61 12.18
C ALA A 116 4.98 8.88 13.27
N ALA A 117 4.13 7.92 12.90
CA ALA A 117 3.37 7.12 13.85
C ALA A 117 4.29 6.32 14.78
N MET A 118 5.33 5.66 14.23
CA MET A 118 6.28 4.88 15.03
C MET A 118 7.11 5.76 15.98
N TRP A 119 7.43 6.98 15.57
CA TRP A 119 8.29 7.88 16.34
C TRP A 119 7.50 8.72 17.35
N LEU A 120 6.32 9.22 16.94
CA LEU A 120 5.50 10.09 17.78
C LEU A 120 4.66 9.34 18.82
N SER A 121 4.24 8.10 18.54
CA SER A 121 3.38 7.36 19.48
C SER A 121 4.02 7.13 20.85
N PRO A 122 5.28 6.67 20.97
CA PRO A 122 5.96 6.57 22.26
C PRO A 122 6.10 7.93 22.96
N PHE A 123 6.48 8.98 22.21
CA PHE A 123 6.60 10.34 22.76
C PHE A 123 5.28 10.86 23.34
N VAL A 124 4.18 10.65 22.63
CA VAL A 124 2.83 11.04 23.11
C VAL A 124 2.45 10.21 24.33
N TYR A 125 2.73 8.92 24.33
CA TYR A 125 2.48 8.03 25.47
C TYR A 125 3.20 8.51 26.73
N ASP A 126 4.49 8.77 26.64
CA ASP A 126 5.32 9.24 27.77
C ASP A 126 4.86 10.61 28.27
N LYS A 127 4.51 11.53 27.36
CA LYS A 127 4.07 12.88 27.70
C LYS A 127 2.72 12.94 28.41
N PHE A 128 1.86 11.95 28.16
CA PHE A 128 0.52 11.85 28.76
C PHE A 128 0.44 10.77 29.84
N ASN A 129 1.45 10.72 30.72
CA ASN A 129 1.49 9.87 31.91
C ASN A 129 1.33 8.37 31.62
N ASN A 130 1.87 7.88 30.52
CA ASN A 130 1.81 6.50 30.08
C ASN A 130 0.40 5.94 29.85
N VAL A 131 -0.52 6.80 29.41
CA VAL A 131 -1.88 6.41 29.07
C VAL A 131 -1.97 5.94 27.62
N ILE A 132 -2.36 4.68 27.40
CA ILE A 132 -2.45 4.05 26.06
C ILE A 132 -3.47 4.77 25.16
N SER A 133 -4.54 5.34 25.71
CA SER A 133 -5.54 6.05 24.92
C SER A 133 -5.01 7.34 24.28
N ALA A 134 -3.95 7.96 24.82
CA ALA A 134 -3.42 9.22 24.33
C ALA A 134 -2.85 9.14 22.88
N PRO A 135 -1.95 8.22 22.53
CA PRO A 135 -1.49 8.10 21.14
C PRO A 135 -2.61 7.67 20.17
N VAL A 136 -3.59 6.89 20.65
CA VAL A 136 -4.75 6.52 19.83
C VAL A 136 -5.64 7.74 19.56
N ALA A 137 -5.91 8.58 20.58
CA ALA A 137 -6.61 9.84 20.44
C ALA A 137 -5.90 10.79 19.47
N PHE A 138 -4.57 10.93 19.61
CA PHE A 138 -3.77 11.74 18.71
C PHE A 138 -3.92 11.31 17.25
N GLY A 139 -3.84 10.00 16.97
CA GLY A 139 -4.10 9.45 15.64
C GLY A 139 -5.52 9.73 15.14
N ALA A 140 -6.54 9.60 16.00
CA ALA A 140 -7.94 9.91 15.65
C ALA A 140 -8.13 11.39 15.30
N VAL A 141 -7.49 12.30 16.02
CA VAL A 141 -7.52 13.75 15.71
C VAL A 141 -6.90 14.04 14.35
N LEU A 142 -5.75 13.43 14.03
CA LEU A 142 -5.14 13.56 12.71
C LEU A 142 -6.05 13.06 11.58
N LEU A 143 -6.79 11.99 11.82
CA LEU A 143 -7.77 11.49 10.84
C LEU A 143 -8.96 12.46 10.67
N CYS A 144 -9.44 13.09 11.73
CA CYS A 144 -10.46 14.14 11.63
C CYS A 144 -9.96 15.33 10.80
N ILE A 145 -8.72 15.75 10.99
CA ILE A 145 -8.07 16.78 10.16
C ILE A 145 -8.01 16.31 8.70
N GLY A 146 -7.63 15.05 8.47
CA GLY A 146 -7.62 14.45 7.13
C GLY A 146 -9.00 14.47 6.46
N LEU A 147 -10.07 14.15 7.18
CA LEU A 147 -11.44 14.24 6.68
C LEU A 147 -11.83 15.67 6.29
N ILE A 148 -11.41 16.68 7.05
CA ILE A 148 -11.62 18.08 6.72
C ILE A 148 -10.89 18.43 5.40
N PHE A 149 -9.61 18.07 5.27
CA PHE A 149 -8.85 18.31 4.03
C PHE A 149 -9.46 17.58 2.84
N TYR A 150 -9.96 16.36 3.01
CA TYR A 150 -10.63 15.67 1.93
C TYR A 150 -11.95 16.35 1.53
N THR A 151 -12.67 16.91 2.49
CA THR A 151 -13.87 17.72 2.21
C THR A 151 -13.51 18.97 1.37
N VAL A 152 -12.40 19.64 1.70
CA VAL A 152 -11.90 20.76 0.88
C VAL A 152 -11.55 20.29 -0.53
N PHE A 153 -10.89 19.14 -0.67
CA PHE A 153 -10.59 18.55 -1.97
C PHE A 153 -11.85 18.32 -2.82
N VAL A 154 -12.95 17.85 -2.21
CA VAL A 154 -14.23 17.67 -2.91
C VAL A 154 -14.76 18.99 -3.52
N PHE A 155 -14.61 20.12 -2.81
CA PHE A 155 -14.98 21.43 -3.37
C PHE A 155 -14.06 21.86 -4.51
N MET A 156 -12.75 21.61 -4.39
CA MET A 156 -11.78 21.89 -5.44
C MET A 156 -12.05 21.05 -6.70
N ASP A 157 -12.34 19.78 -6.54
CA ASP A 157 -12.64 18.87 -7.66
C ASP A 157 -13.94 19.27 -8.38
N ARG A 158 -14.97 19.71 -7.65
CA ARG A 158 -16.17 20.29 -8.25
C ARG A 158 -15.91 21.56 -9.04
N LYS A 159 -14.99 22.40 -8.56
CA LYS A 159 -14.60 23.62 -9.27
C LYS A 159 -13.85 23.30 -10.55
N LEU A 160 -12.93 22.33 -10.50
CA LEU A 160 -12.20 21.85 -11.68
C LEU A 160 -13.17 21.37 -12.78
N ASP A 161 -14.16 20.54 -12.44
CA ASP A 161 -15.11 20.04 -13.43
C ASP A 161 -15.92 21.18 -14.09
N LYS A 162 -16.30 22.22 -13.31
CA LYS A 162 -16.99 23.38 -13.86
C LYS A 162 -16.10 24.17 -14.81
N GLU A 163 -14.82 24.33 -14.49
CA GLU A 163 -13.86 25.05 -15.33
C GLU A 163 -13.58 24.29 -16.63
N LEU A 164 -13.43 22.97 -16.57
CA LEU A 164 -13.24 22.12 -17.76
C LEU A 164 -14.47 22.11 -18.66
N THR A 165 -15.66 22.05 -18.06
CA THR A 165 -16.93 22.15 -18.83
C THR A 165 -17.07 23.52 -19.51
N ALA A 166 -16.70 24.61 -18.81
CA ALA A 166 -16.74 25.97 -19.39
C ALA A 166 -15.70 26.20 -20.50
N ALA A 167 -14.56 25.47 -20.42
CA ALA A 167 -13.55 25.49 -21.49
C ALA A 167 -13.91 24.66 -22.73
N GLY A 168 -15.05 23.95 -22.72
CA GLY A 168 -15.47 23.05 -23.80
C GLY A 168 -14.73 21.71 -23.81
N GLU A 169 -13.90 21.48 -22.84
CA GLU A 169 -13.33 20.15 -22.55
C GLU A 169 -14.42 19.33 -21.86
N VAL A 170 -15.04 18.40 -22.59
CA VAL A 170 -16.02 17.46 -22.00
C VAL A 170 -15.26 16.61 -21.01
N THR A 171 -15.53 16.81 -19.73
CA THR A 171 -15.05 15.87 -18.71
C THR A 171 -15.74 14.55 -18.95
N GLU A 172 -14.98 13.45 -19.00
CA GLU A 172 -15.51 12.08 -19.17
C GLU A 172 -16.50 11.68 -18.06
N GLU A 173 -16.57 12.40 -16.94
CA GLU A 173 -17.63 12.31 -15.93
C GLU A 173 -18.98 12.88 -16.42
N SER A 174 -19.00 13.75 -17.44
CA SER A 174 -20.23 14.29 -18.03
C SER A 174 -20.76 13.45 -19.20
N SER A 175 -19.96 12.62 -19.81
CA SER A 175 -20.42 11.49 -20.60
C SER A 175 -20.66 10.33 -19.63
N GLU A 176 -21.82 10.32 -19.01
CA GLU A 176 -22.38 9.19 -18.27
C GLU A 176 -22.54 7.97 -19.19
N GLU A 177 -21.46 7.43 -19.69
CA GLU A 177 -21.44 6.03 -20.03
C GLU A 177 -21.49 5.27 -18.71
N GLU A 178 -22.71 4.95 -18.29
CA GLU A 178 -23.02 4.24 -17.05
C GLU A 178 -22.07 3.06 -16.85
N PHE A 179 -21.42 2.99 -15.68
CA PHE A 179 -20.73 1.80 -15.22
C PHE A 179 -21.65 0.58 -15.40
N LYS A 180 -21.23 -0.37 -16.21
CA LYS A 180 -21.96 -1.63 -16.42
C LYS A 180 -21.19 -2.77 -15.78
N PHE A 181 -21.88 -3.61 -15.02
CA PHE A 181 -21.27 -4.83 -14.43
C PHE A 181 -20.60 -5.73 -15.47
N SER A 182 -21.07 -5.71 -16.74
CA SER A 182 -20.43 -6.41 -17.84
C SER A 182 -19.00 -5.93 -18.11
N ASP A 183 -18.66 -4.68 -17.77
CA ASP A 183 -17.33 -4.12 -17.98
C ASP A 183 -16.30 -4.71 -17.02
N LEU A 184 -16.72 -5.18 -15.84
CA LEU A 184 -15.84 -5.94 -14.93
C LEU A 184 -15.28 -7.19 -15.60
N GLY A 185 -16.03 -7.82 -16.51
CA GLY A 185 -15.53 -8.95 -17.30
C GLY A 185 -14.28 -8.58 -18.11
N LYS A 186 -14.16 -7.34 -18.57
CA LYS A 186 -12.99 -6.85 -19.32
C LYS A 186 -11.72 -6.85 -18.49
N ILE A 187 -11.83 -6.58 -17.16
CA ILE A 187 -10.70 -6.63 -16.23
C ILE A 187 -10.17 -8.06 -16.15
N PHE A 188 -11.05 -9.02 -15.88
CA PHE A 188 -10.67 -10.42 -15.68
C PHE A 188 -10.22 -11.13 -16.98
N THR A 189 -10.67 -10.66 -18.14
CA THR A 189 -10.23 -11.19 -19.45
C THR A 189 -8.95 -10.52 -19.96
N SER A 190 -8.52 -9.41 -19.36
CA SER A 190 -7.30 -8.69 -19.77
C SER A 190 -6.04 -9.42 -19.28
N LYS A 191 -5.27 -9.95 -20.23
CA LYS A 191 -3.96 -10.57 -19.94
C LYS A 191 -2.99 -9.58 -19.32
N MET A 192 -2.98 -8.33 -19.79
CA MET A 192 -2.10 -7.28 -19.26
C MET A 192 -2.43 -6.95 -17.82
N PHE A 193 -3.72 -6.91 -17.48
CA PHE A 193 -4.16 -6.70 -16.10
C PHE A 193 -3.61 -7.79 -15.17
N TRP A 194 -3.73 -9.07 -15.55
CA TRP A 194 -3.21 -10.17 -14.73
C TRP A 194 -1.69 -10.12 -14.55
N LEU A 195 -0.95 -9.73 -15.59
CA LEU A 195 0.50 -9.58 -15.48
C LEU A 195 0.88 -8.49 -14.48
N VAL A 196 0.18 -7.35 -14.47
CA VAL A 196 0.41 -6.27 -13.50
C VAL A 196 -0.04 -6.69 -12.09
N ALA A 197 -1.18 -7.36 -11.94
CA ALA A 197 -1.67 -7.84 -10.66
C ALA A 197 -0.73 -8.91 -10.05
N LEU A 198 -0.21 -9.84 -10.86
CA LEU A 198 0.77 -10.83 -10.42
C LEU A 198 2.09 -10.18 -10.02
N LEU A 199 2.56 -9.21 -10.76
CA LEU A 199 3.74 -8.42 -10.37
C LEU A 199 3.50 -7.74 -9.02
N CYS A 200 2.33 -7.11 -8.83
CA CYS A 200 1.98 -6.47 -7.58
C CYS A 200 2.06 -7.44 -6.40
N VAL A 201 1.34 -8.57 -6.46
CA VAL A 201 1.34 -9.53 -5.34
C VAL A 201 2.72 -10.10 -5.05
N LEU A 202 3.52 -10.41 -6.06
CA LEU A 202 4.87 -10.95 -5.89
C LEU A 202 5.81 -9.97 -5.19
N TYR A 203 5.82 -8.70 -5.63
CA TYR A 203 6.64 -7.67 -5.01
C TYR A 203 6.25 -7.38 -3.57
N TYR A 204 4.96 -7.15 -3.34
CA TYR A 204 4.47 -6.81 -2.01
C TYR A 204 4.61 -7.97 -1.04
N SER A 205 4.45 -9.22 -1.53
CA SER A 205 4.66 -10.43 -0.73
C SER A 205 6.13 -10.71 -0.40
N ALA A 206 7.07 -10.21 -1.19
CA ALA A 206 8.49 -10.32 -0.87
C ALA A 206 8.93 -9.28 0.17
N ILE A 207 8.34 -8.08 0.16
CA ILE A 207 8.81 -6.96 0.96
C ILE A 207 8.07 -6.83 2.30
N PHE A 208 6.74 -6.79 2.31
CA PHE A 208 5.99 -6.53 3.54
C PHE A 208 6.07 -7.66 4.59
N PRO A 209 6.01 -8.95 4.23
CA PRO A 209 6.30 -10.01 5.18
C PRO A 209 7.74 -9.96 5.68
N PHE A 210 8.71 -9.68 4.80
CA PHE A 210 10.10 -9.52 5.23
C PHE A 210 10.26 -8.41 6.27
N GLN A 211 9.61 -7.27 6.12
CA GLN A 211 9.65 -6.17 7.11
C GLN A 211 9.24 -6.61 8.52
N ARG A 212 8.34 -7.58 8.64
CA ARG A 212 7.94 -8.14 9.96
C ARG A 212 9.02 -8.96 10.62
N TYR A 213 9.77 -9.71 9.82
CA TYR A 213 10.82 -10.61 10.30
C TYR A 213 12.20 -9.95 10.32
N ALA A 214 12.40 -8.85 9.63
CA ALA A 214 13.70 -8.19 9.48
C ALA A 214 14.34 -7.78 10.83
N PRO A 215 13.62 -7.21 11.82
CA PRO A 215 14.22 -6.91 13.11
C PRO A 215 14.81 -8.13 13.80
N ASP A 216 14.05 -9.22 13.88
CA ASP A 216 14.50 -10.46 14.52
C ASP A 216 15.64 -11.13 13.73
N PHE A 217 15.53 -11.17 12.41
CA PHE A 217 16.61 -11.63 11.53
C PHE A 217 17.93 -10.87 11.78
N LEU A 218 17.88 -9.54 11.88
CA LEU A 218 19.07 -8.72 12.12
C LEU A 218 19.60 -8.90 13.53
N ASN A 219 18.73 -9.04 14.53
CA ASN A 219 19.13 -9.33 15.90
C ASN A 219 19.88 -10.65 15.97
N GLN A 220 19.35 -11.72 15.38
CA GLN A 220 19.97 -13.05 15.39
C GLN A 220 21.27 -13.08 14.58
N THR A 221 21.27 -12.48 13.37
CA THR A 221 22.42 -12.56 12.47
C THR A 221 23.60 -11.68 12.92
N LEU A 222 23.33 -10.52 13.50
CA LEU A 222 24.35 -9.55 13.90
C LEU A 222 24.66 -9.57 15.41
N GLY A 223 23.90 -10.33 16.21
CA GLY A 223 24.02 -10.31 17.66
C GLY A 223 23.72 -8.95 18.29
N ILE A 224 22.69 -8.24 17.79
CA ILE A 224 22.33 -6.89 18.24
C ILE A 224 20.90 -6.88 18.78
N GLU A 225 20.59 -5.95 19.69
CA GLU A 225 19.24 -5.78 20.25
C GLU A 225 18.37 -4.81 19.45
N ASN A 226 18.98 -3.99 18.61
CA ASN A 226 18.35 -2.85 17.93
C ASN A 226 18.12 -3.08 16.42
N GLY A 227 17.78 -4.29 15.98
CA GLY A 227 17.56 -4.63 14.58
C GLY A 227 16.44 -3.82 13.92
N ALA A 228 15.40 -3.46 14.68
CA ALA A 228 14.32 -2.60 14.21
C ALA A 228 14.80 -1.18 13.83
N GLN A 229 15.68 -0.59 14.65
CA GLN A 229 16.27 0.72 14.34
C GLN A 229 17.17 0.65 13.10
N LEU A 230 17.98 -0.43 12.98
CA LEU A 230 18.80 -0.64 11.80
C LEU A 230 17.95 -0.76 10.53
N PHE A 231 16.83 -1.47 10.61
CA PHE A 231 15.92 -1.64 9.48
C PHE A 231 15.14 -0.37 9.11
N SER A 232 15.02 0.61 10.02
CA SER A 232 14.32 1.88 9.77
C SER A 232 14.90 2.70 8.61
N CYS A 233 16.14 2.44 8.19
CA CYS A 233 16.73 3.03 6.99
C CYS A 233 15.94 2.69 5.71
N PHE A 234 15.27 1.53 5.67
CA PHE A 234 14.51 1.06 4.51
C PHE A 234 13.37 2.01 4.09
N PRO A 235 12.39 2.35 4.96
CA PRO A 235 11.30 3.23 4.59
C PRO A 235 11.75 4.66 4.28
N ILE A 236 12.79 5.17 4.94
CA ILE A 236 13.30 6.53 4.72
C ILE A 236 13.85 6.66 3.29
N LEU A 237 14.68 5.71 2.86
CA LEU A 237 15.26 5.76 1.53
C LEU A 237 14.19 5.57 0.45
N ALA A 238 13.25 4.66 0.67
CA ALA A 238 12.12 4.47 -0.23
C ALA A 238 11.24 5.73 -0.34
N MET A 239 11.02 6.44 0.77
CA MET A 239 10.28 7.69 0.80
C MET A 239 10.93 8.75 -0.09
N ILE A 240 12.24 8.91 0.00
CA ILE A 240 12.98 9.93 -0.75
C ILE A 240 13.03 9.58 -2.25
N LEU A 241 13.36 8.33 -2.58
CA LEU A 241 13.65 7.94 -3.96
C LEU A 241 12.40 7.77 -4.83
N THR A 242 11.26 7.39 -4.25
CA THR A 242 10.05 7.08 -5.04
C THR A 242 9.57 8.24 -5.92
N PRO A 243 9.48 9.50 -5.46
CA PRO A 243 9.08 10.62 -6.32
C PRO A 243 10.08 10.91 -7.45
N PHE A 244 11.38 10.82 -7.17
CA PHE A 244 12.41 11.04 -8.19
C PHE A 244 12.36 9.98 -9.29
N LEU A 245 12.14 8.72 -8.91
CA LEU A 245 11.97 7.63 -9.86
C LEU A 245 10.65 7.76 -10.63
N GLY A 246 9.59 8.25 -9.99
CA GLY A 246 8.34 8.62 -10.66
C GLY A 246 8.56 9.69 -11.72
N GLY A 247 9.22 10.80 -11.38
CA GLY A 247 9.58 11.86 -12.32
C GLY A 247 10.49 11.37 -13.46
N PHE A 248 11.39 10.43 -13.19
CA PHE A 248 12.19 9.79 -14.24
C PHE A 248 11.31 9.00 -15.21
N ILE A 249 10.35 8.23 -14.71
CA ILE A 249 9.42 7.44 -15.54
C ILE A 249 8.49 8.37 -16.35
N ASP A 250 8.03 9.46 -15.77
CA ASP A 250 7.20 10.44 -16.46
C ASP A 250 7.93 11.04 -17.67
N ASN A 251 9.21 11.35 -17.53
CA ASN A 251 10.01 11.98 -18.56
C ASN A 251 10.64 11.01 -19.57
N LYS A 252 11.05 9.82 -19.14
CA LYS A 252 11.78 8.85 -19.95
C LYS A 252 10.98 7.61 -20.30
N GLY A 253 9.88 7.35 -19.60
CA GLY A 253 9.15 6.11 -19.72
C GLY A 253 9.87 4.93 -19.04
N LYS A 254 9.81 3.78 -19.70
CA LYS A 254 10.49 2.52 -19.32
C LYS A 254 9.95 1.88 -18.05
N ALA A 255 8.64 2.03 -17.75
CA ALA A 255 8.03 1.48 -16.55
C ALA A 255 8.23 -0.04 -16.43
N ALA A 256 7.95 -0.82 -17.47
CA ALA A 256 8.18 -2.26 -17.45
C ALA A 256 9.65 -2.63 -17.23
N SER A 257 10.57 -1.86 -17.83
CA SER A 257 12.02 -2.05 -17.60
C SER A 257 12.42 -1.77 -16.15
N MET A 258 11.85 -0.74 -15.51
CA MET A 258 12.12 -0.40 -14.11
C MET A 258 11.60 -1.48 -13.15
N LEU A 259 10.45 -2.08 -13.44
CA LEU A 259 9.94 -3.24 -12.69
C LEU A 259 10.92 -4.43 -12.75
N MET A 260 11.51 -4.70 -13.92
CA MET A 260 12.51 -5.76 -14.06
C MET A 260 13.79 -5.48 -13.28
N ILE A 261 14.29 -4.24 -13.32
CA ILE A 261 15.47 -3.81 -12.54
C ILE A 261 15.17 -3.98 -11.04
N GLY A 262 14.00 -3.53 -10.59
CA GLY A 262 13.56 -3.74 -9.21
C GLY A 262 13.55 -5.22 -8.81
N SER A 263 13.08 -6.13 -9.68
CA SER A 263 13.12 -7.58 -9.44
C SER A 263 14.54 -8.10 -9.25
N ILE A 264 15.46 -7.72 -10.14
CA ILE A 264 16.86 -8.17 -10.08
C ILE A 264 17.52 -7.71 -8.77
N ILE A 265 17.32 -6.45 -8.40
CA ILE A 265 17.85 -5.90 -7.15
C ILE A 265 17.24 -6.64 -5.95
N MET A 266 15.94 -6.90 -5.94
CA MET A 266 15.27 -7.63 -4.88
C MET A 266 15.81 -9.05 -4.71
N ILE A 267 16.05 -9.79 -5.82
CA ILE A 267 16.69 -11.11 -5.82
C ILE A 267 18.07 -11.02 -5.16
N ALA A 268 18.90 -10.09 -5.62
CA ALA A 268 20.25 -9.92 -5.11
C ALA A 268 20.27 -9.60 -3.61
N CYS A 269 19.38 -8.72 -3.14
CA CYS A 269 19.29 -8.36 -1.73
C CYS A 269 18.86 -9.56 -0.86
N HIS A 270 17.82 -10.30 -1.24
CA HIS A 270 17.38 -11.45 -0.44
C HIS A 270 18.41 -12.59 -0.45
N LEU A 271 19.09 -12.84 -1.55
CA LEU A 271 20.21 -13.79 -1.58
C LEU A 271 21.41 -13.30 -0.74
N SER A 272 21.67 -11.99 -0.71
CA SER A 272 22.70 -11.41 0.17
C SER A 272 22.31 -11.56 1.66
N PHE A 273 21.04 -11.42 2.00
CA PHE A 273 20.56 -11.72 3.37
C PHE A 273 20.63 -13.22 3.69
N ALA A 274 20.40 -14.10 2.71
CA ALA A 274 20.47 -15.55 2.91
C ALA A 274 21.89 -16.06 3.16
N PHE A 275 22.89 -15.54 2.42
CA PHE A 275 24.22 -16.11 2.36
C PHE A 275 25.33 -15.14 2.72
N LEU A 276 25.31 -13.91 2.20
CA LEU A 276 26.42 -12.98 2.35
C LEU A 276 26.47 -12.38 3.76
N LEU A 277 25.35 -11.91 4.28
CA LEU A 277 25.31 -11.29 5.62
C LEU A 277 25.62 -12.28 6.75
N PRO A 278 25.12 -13.53 6.74
CA PRO A 278 25.53 -14.52 7.73
C PRO A 278 27.01 -14.92 7.64
N ALA A 279 27.58 -14.94 6.42
CA ALA A 279 29.01 -15.25 6.21
C ALA A 279 29.94 -14.11 6.70
N PHE A 280 29.49 -12.86 6.56
CA PHE A 280 30.22 -11.65 6.95
C PHE A 280 29.33 -10.73 7.78
N PRO A 281 29.07 -11.06 9.07
CA PRO A 281 28.18 -10.28 9.92
C PRO A 281 28.72 -8.87 10.17
N SER A 282 28.12 -7.88 9.52
CA SER A 282 28.54 -6.48 9.62
C SER A 282 27.31 -5.56 9.56
N LYS A 283 27.23 -4.60 10.50
CA LYS A 283 26.19 -3.56 10.49
C LYS A 283 26.24 -2.73 9.21
N GLY A 284 27.43 -2.39 8.75
CA GLY A 284 27.62 -1.62 7.50
C GLY A 284 27.10 -2.39 6.28
N LEU A 285 27.39 -3.68 6.18
CA LEU A 285 26.88 -4.53 5.11
C LEU A 285 25.35 -4.65 5.17
N ALA A 286 24.77 -4.85 6.36
CA ALA A 286 23.33 -4.90 6.53
C ALA A 286 22.65 -3.61 6.08
N ILE A 287 23.16 -2.44 6.48
CA ILE A 287 22.64 -1.14 6.05
C ILE A 287 22.73 -0.99 4.52
N ALA A 288 23.83 -1.39 3.92
CA ALA A 288 24.00 -1.32 2.46
C ALA A 288 22.97 -2.17 1.73
N ILE A 289 22.75 -3.43 2.15
CA ILE A 289 21.75 -4.31 1.55
C ILE A 289 20.33 -3.75 1.77
N ILE A 290 20.01 -3.26 2.98
CA ILE A 290 18.72 -2.65 3.30
C ILE A 290 18.47 -1.41 2.43
N ALA A 291 19.48 -0.57 2.25
CA ALA A 291 19.40 0.62 1.40
C ALA A 291 19.13 0.26 -0.06
N ILE A 292 19.86 -0.72 -0.59
CA ILE A 292 19.68 -1.22 -1.96
C ILE A 292 18.27 -1.86 -2.12
N LEU A 293 17.78 -2.58 -1.12
CA LEU A 293 16.41 -3.10 -1.11
C LEU A 293 15.37 -1.96 -1.13
N GLY A 294 15.64 -0.85 -0.42
CA GLY A 294 14.83 0.36 -0.45
C GLY A 294 14.74 0.98 -1.85
N VAL A 295 15.85 0.98 -2.61
CA VAL A 295 15.85 1.39 -4.03
C VAL A 295 14.94 0.48 -4.85
N SER A 296 15.07 -0.84 -4.72
CA SER A 296 14.20 -1.81 -5.38
C SER A 296 12.73 -1.52 -5.10
N PHE A 297 12.40 -1.33 -3.83
CA PHE A 297 11.02 -1.06 -3.42
C PHE A 297 10.48 0.28 -3.93
N SER A 298 11.33 1.27 -4.14
CA SER A 298 10.93 2.57 -4.71
C SER A 298 10.58 2.48 -6.19
N LEU A 299 11.27 1.63 -6.94
CA LEU A 299 11.02 1.42 -8.37
C LEU A 299 9.63 0.84 -8.65
N VAL A 300 9.13 -0.02 -7.76
CA VAL A 300 7.89 -0.75 -7.97
C VAL A 300 6.65 0.16 -7.96
N PRO A 301 6.33 0.91 -6.90
CA PRO A 301 5.15 1.76 -6.91
C PRO A 301 5.26 2.89 -7.94
N ALA A 302 6.46 3.42 -8.19
CA ALA A 302 6.68 4.45 -9.20
C ALA A 302 6.37 3.96 -10.62
N ALA A 303 6.54 2.66 -10.91
CA ALA A 303 6.31 2.09 -12.23
C ALA A 303 4.97 1.34 -12.35
N LEU A 304 4.56 0.61 -11.31
CA LEU A 304 3.41 -0.30 -11.37
C LEU A 304 2.08 0.45 -11.38
N TRP A 305 1.87 1.35 -10.44
CA TRP A 305 0.59 2.05 -10.30
C TRP A 305 0.26 2.94 -11.50
N PRO A 306 1.20 3.73 -12.07
CA PRO A 306 0.93 4.50 -13.28
C PRO A 306 0.76 3.65 -14.55
N SER A 307 1.10 2.36 -14.49
CA SER A 307 0.88 1.43 -15.62
C SER A 307 -0.59 0.99 -15.73
N VAL A 308 -1.33 0.98 -14.63
CA VAL A 308 -2.73 0.50 -14.63
C VAL A 308 -3.64 1.35 -15.53
N PRO A 309 -3.63 2.72 -15.46
CA PRO A 309 -4.43 3.56 -16.33
C PRO A 309 -4.08 3.48 -17.83
N LYS A 310 -2.89 2.95 -18.16
CA LYS A 310 -2.49 2.73 -19.56
C LYS A 310 -3.10 1.46 -20.17
N ILE A 311 -3.53 0.51 -19.34
CA ILE A 311 -4.00 -0.81 -19.79
C ILE A 311 -5.50 -1.04 -19.55
N ILE A 312 -6.11 -0.20 -18.71
CA ILE A 312 -7.52 -0.32 -18.29
C ILE A 312 -8.24 0.98 -18.61
N ASP A 313 -9.49 0.84 -19.04
CA ASP A 313 -10.40 1.94 -19.30
C ASP A 313 -10.69 2.74 -18.01
N GLU A 314 -10.71 4.07 -18.07
CA GLU A 314 -10.94 4.95 -16.92
C GLU A 314 -12.25 4.66 -16.20
N ARG A 315 -13.28 4.21 -16.91
CA ARG A 315 -14.61 3.87 -16.37
C ARG A 315 -14.57 2.78 -15.29
N ILE A 316 -13.66 1.84 -15.42
CA ILE A 316 -13.50 0.68 -14.52
C ILE A 316 -12.17 0.68 -13.77
N LEU A 317 -11.48 1.82 -13.77
CA LEU A 317 -10.15 1.95 -13.19
C LEU A 317 -10.17 1.76 -11.65
N GLY A 318 -11.20 2.25 -10.98
CA GLY A 318 -11.39 2.06 -9.55
C GLY A 318 -11.56 0.58 -9.20
N SER A 319 -12.40 -0.14 -9.95
CA SER A 319 -12.56 -1.59 -9.80
C SER A 319 -11.27 -2.34 -10.08
N ALA A 320 -10.52 -1.92 -11.11
CA ALA A 320 -9.22 -2.54 -11.43
C ALA A 320 -8.22 -2.37 -10.28
N TYR A 321 -8.07 -1.18 -9.72
CA TYR A 321 -7.22 -0.96 -8.55
C TYR A 321 -7.66 -1.82 -7.36
N CYS A 322 -8.96 -1.87 -7.08
CA CYS A 322 -9.48 -2.67 -5.97
C CYS A 322 -9.22 -4.17 -6.15
N VAL A 323 -9.35 -4.71 -7.38
CA VAL A 323 -9.01 -6.10 -7.65
C VAL A 323 -7.51 -6.36 -7.48
N ILE A 324 -6.63 -5.44 -7.92
CA ILE A 324 -5.18 -5.56 -7.70
C ILE A 324 -4.88 -5.59 -6.19
N PHE A 325 -5.43 -4.65 -5.41
CA PHE A 325 -5.25 -4.63 -3.96
C PHE A 325 -5.83 -5.88 -3.28
N TRP A 326 -6.96 -6.39 -3.78
CA TRP A 326 -7.54 -7.63 -3.28
C TRP A 326 -6.59 -8.82 -3.47
N ILE A 327 -6.03 -8.98 -4.68
CA ILE A 327 -5.04 -10.02 -5.00
C ILE A 327 -3.79 -9.84 -4.12
N GLN A 328 -3.30 -8.62 -3.98
CA GLN A 328 -2.16 -8.27 -3.12
C GLN A 328 -2.38 -8.70 -1.68
N ASN A 329 -3.57 -8.43 -1.12
CA ASN A 329 -3.88 -8.75 0.26
C ASN A 329 -3.94 -10.26 0.54
N TRP A 330 -4.28 -11.10 -0.44
CA TRP A 330 -4.12 -12.56 -0.31
C TRP A 330 -2.65 -12.95 -0.13
N GLY A 331 -1.74 -12.36 -0.87
CA GLY A 331 -0.31 -12.55 -0.68
C GLY A 331 0.16 -12.12 0.72
N LEU A 332 -0.27 -10.93 1.16
CA LEU A 332 0.06 -10.39 2.48
C LEU A 332 -0.56 -11.17 3.65
N LEU A 333 -1.61 -11.93 3.42
CA LEU A 333 -2.22 -12.83 4.40
C LEU A 333 -1.47 -14.17 4.47
N LEU A 334 -1.24 -14.81 3.33
CA LEU A 334 -0.74 -16.18 3.25
C LEU A 334 0.77 -16.27 3.47
N VAL A 335 1.54 -15.35 2.87
CA VAL A 335 3.01 -15.43 2.90
C VAL A 335 3.60 -15.35 4.30
N PRO A 336 3.16 -14.47 5.23
CA PRO A 336 3.68 -14.48 6.60
C PRO A 336 3.44 -15.80 7.32
N VAL A 337 2.29 -16.46 7.08
CA VAL A 337 1.97 -17.76 7.68
C VAL A 337 2.90 -18.86 7.15
N ILE A 338 3.18 -18.84 5.84
CA ILE A 338 4.11 -19.77 5.21
C ILE A 338 5.52 -19.56 5.77
N ILE A 339 5.96 -18.31 5.82
CA ILE A 339 7.30 -17.95 6.33
C ILE A 339 7.46 -18.33 7.79
N GLY A 340 6.45 -18.10 8.63
CA GLY A 340 6.48 -18.53 10.04
C GLY A 340 6.65 -20.03 10.17
N LYS A 341 5.86 -20.83 9.44
CA LYS A 341 5.98 -22.30 9.44
C LYS A 341 7.35 -22.78 8.94
N VAL A 342 7.90 -22.13 7.93
CA VAL A 342 9.24 -22.46 7.41
C VAL A 342 10.31 -22.13 8.44
N LEU A 343 10.19 -20.98 9.11
CA LEU A 343 11.12 -20.57 10.16
C LEU A 343 11.10 -21.57 11.33
N ASP A 344 9.91 -21.96 11.79
CA ASP A 344 9.73 -22.97 12.84
C ASP A 344 10.34 -24.32 12.45
N ALA A 345 10.19 -24.74 11.20
CA ALA A 345 10.68 -26.02 10.70
C ALA A 345 12.20 -26.05 10.46
N THR A 346 12.79 -24.92 10.05
CA THR A 346 14.22 -24.85 9.67
C THR A 346 15.11 -24.25 10.76
N GLY A 347 14.53 -23.57 11.75
CA GLY A 347 15.24 -22.92 12.85
C GLY A 347 16.12 -21.74 12.41
N GLY A 348 15.97 -21.25 11.16
CA GLY A 348 16.82 -20.18 10.64
C GLY A 348 16.24 -19.44 9.44
N TYR A 349 16.82 -18.27 9.15
CA TYR A 349 16.29 -17.32 8.14
C TYR A 349 16.72 -17.62 6.70
N THR A 350 17.64 -18.55 6.46
CA THR A 350 18.15 -18.83 5.11
C THR A 350 17.03 -19.24 4.14
N MET A 351 16.18 -20.19 4.55
CA MET A 351 15.06 -20.65 3.70
C MET A 351 13.99 -19.56 3.49
N PRO A 352 13.53 -18.82 4.51
CA PRO A 352 12.70 -17.64 4.31
C PRO A 352 13.24 -16.65 3.28
N MET A 353 14.53 -16.33 3.33
CA MET A 353 15.16 -15.39 2.37
C MET A 353 15.20 -15.96 0.93
N ILE A 354 15.43 -17.27 0.77
CA ILE A 354 15.34 -17.94 -0.54
C ILE A 354 13.91 -17.87 -1.08
N ILE A 355 12.88 -18.06 -0.24
CA ILE A 355 11.49 -17.92 -0.65
C ILE A 355 11.19 -16.49 -1.12
N PHE A 356 11.63 -15.46 -0.37
CA PHE A 356 11.48 -14.08 -0.81
C PHE A 356 12.21 -13.80 -2.13
N SER A 357 13.42 -14.35 -2.30
CA SER A 357 14.14 -14.26 -3.58
C SER A 357 13.40 -14.93 -4.73
N SER A 358 12.71 -16.06 -4.49
CA SER A 358 11.94 -16.77 -5.52
C SER A 358 10.77 -15.91 -6.04
N PHE A 359 10.13 -15.11 -5.20
CA PHE A 359 9.14 -14.13 -5.65
C PHE A 359 9.75 -13.10 -6.60
N GLY A 360 10.99 -12.68 -6.35
CA GLY A 360 11.74 -11.81 -7.26
C GLY A 360 12.00 -12.47 -8.63
N VAL A 361 12.36 -13.76 -8.66
CA VAL A 361 12.57 -14.52 -9.92
C VAL A 361 11.28 -14.61 -10.71
N LEU A 362 10.15 -14.92 -10.04
CA LEU A 362 8.83 -14.94 -10.68
C LEU A 362 8.43 -13.56 -11.18
N ALA A 363 8.68 -12.50 -10.39
CA ALA A 363 8.40 -11.13 -10.81
C ALA A 363 9.24 -10.72 -12.03
N LEU A 364 10.50 -11.13 -12.11
CA LEU A 364 11.33 -10.90 -13.29
C LEU A 364 10.75 -11.61 -14.53
N PHE A 365 10.31 -12.84 -14.39
CA PHE A 365 9.69 -13.59 -15.47
C PHE A 365 8.41 -12.91 -15.98
N PHE A 366 7.51 -12.52 -15.08
CA PHE A 366 6.28 -11.82 -15.45
C PHE A 366 6.56 -10.40 -15.98
N GLY A 367 7.59 -9.71 -15.47
CA GLY A 367 8.03 -8.42 -15.99
C GLY A 367 8.54 -8.51 -17.44
N LEU A 368 9.33 -9.54 -17.77
CA LEU A 368 9.75 -9.85 -19.14
C LEU A 368 8.53 -10.13 -20.04
N TRP A 369 7.58 -10.88 -19.55
CA TRP A 369 6.36 -11.17 -20.29
C TRP A 369 5.52 -9.92 -20.49
N LEU A 370 5.32 -9.10 -19.47
CA LEU A 370 4.62 -7.81 -19.55
C LEU A 370 5.23 -6.92 -20.64
N LYS A 371 6.56 -6.78 -20.64
CA LYS A 371 7.28 -5.97 -21.62
C LYS A 371 7.12 -6.50 -23.07
N ARG A 372 7.10 -7.82 -23.24
CA ARG A 372 6.85 -8.44 -24.55
C ARG A 372 5.43 -8.21 -25.06
N GLU A 373 4.44 -8.34 -24.18
CA GLU A 373 3.02 -8.11 -24.53
C GLU A 373 2.75 -6.62 -24.78
N ASP A 374 3.35 -5.70 -24.01
CA ASP A 374 3.27 -4.26 -24.26
C ASP A 374 3.78 -3.90 -25.65
N LYS A 375 4.94 -4.46 -26.04
CA LYS A 375 5.50 -4.25 -27.39
C LYS A 375 4.60 -4.78 -28.51
N LYS A 376 3.85 -5.87 -28.27
CA LYS A 376 2.92 -6.45 -29.24
C LYS A 376 1.63 -5.66 -29.38
N LYS A 377 1.09 -5.16 -28.27
CA LYS A 377 -0.24 -4.55 -28.20
C LYS A 377 -0.22 -3.02 -28.21
N GLY A 378 0.95 -2.40 -27.96
CA GLY A 378 1.13 -0.96 -28.06
C GLY A 378 0.48 -0.14 -26.92
N TYR A 379 0.38 -0.68 -25.70
CA TYR A 379 -0.16 0.07 -24.56
C TYR A 379 0.73 1.23 -24.12
N GLY A 380 2.01 1.21 -24.50
CA GLY A 380 2.94 2.31 -24.22
C GLY A 380 3.47 2.36 -22.80
N LEU A 381 3.65 1.19 -22.14
CA LEU A 381 4.26 1.14 -20.80
C LEU A 381 5.71 1.62 -20.79
N GLU A 382 6.41 1.46 -21.91
CA GLU A 382 7.79 1.94 -22.09
C GLU A 382 7.86 3.40 -22.56
N LEU A 383 6.73 4.05 -22.87
CA LEU A 383 6.68 5.44 -23.30
C LEU A 383 6.54 6.40 -22.12
N PRO A 384 7.04 7.65 -22.23
CA PRO A 384 6.83 8.70 -21.24
C PRO A 384 5.34 8.94 -20.96
N ASN A 385 5.02 9.38 -19.74
CA ASN A 385 3.67 9.80 -19.40
C ASN A 385 3.40 11.23 -19.89
N ILE A 386 4.42 12.10 -19.88
CA ILE A 386 4.34 13.45 -20.36
C ILE A 386 4.38 13.43 -21.89
N LYS A 387 3.31 13.89 -22.53
CA LYS A 387 3.31 14.15 -23.96
C LYS A 387 4.08 15.45 -24.21
N LYS A 388 5.20 15.38 -24.90
CA LYS A 388 5.94 16.55 -25.38
C LYS A 388 5.28 17.14 -26.61
#